data_1862a9c308ef267b5312708ebbf19d6f
#
_entry.id   1862a9c308ef267b5312708ebbf19d6f
#
_cell.length_a   1.000
_cell.length_b   1.000
_cell.length_c   1.000
_cell.angle_alpha   90.00
_cell.angle_beta   90.00
_cell.angle_gamma   90.00
#
_symmetry.space_group_name_H-M   'P 1'
#
loop_
_entity.id
_entity.type
_entity.pdbx_description
1 polymer ?
#
loop_
_entity_poly.entity_id
_entity_poly.type
_entity_poly.pdbx_seq_one_letter_code
_entity_poly.pdbx_strand_id
1 'polypeptide(L)'
;DKAYVKSVNVAPARSGSSKPYGSENVSASSMTVSSSYLAGKSSEDWAIITLKNNLGSKTGWLGLHWQSNNYSSSQLVYAYGYPSQINGVDAKYKMCKSSGHIKSQTSKYLKGDWDLTGGFSGGPLVEYISGSGYVAIGIHKDGSTVDGSQYPTSYTGALRITQSLYTLFLSYRGE
;
A
#
# COMPACT_ATOMS: atom_id res chain seq x y z
N ASP A 1 -11.30 -9.84 19.13
CA ASP A 1 -11.90 -8.50 19.18
C ASP A 1 -11.41 -7.69 18.00
N LYS A 2 -12.32 -7.33 17.07
CA LYS A 2 -12.04 -6.38 16.01
C LYS A 2 -12.11 -4.96 16.60
N ALA A 3 -11.07 -4.56 17.32
CA ALA A 3 -11.00 -3.21 17.86
C ALA A 3 -10.61 -2.23 16.73
N TYR A 4 -11.46 -1.24 16.50
CA TYR A 4 -11.13 -0.15 15.59
C TYR A 4 -10.06 0.74 16.22
N VAL A 5 -9.08 1.15 15.42
CA VAL A 5 -8.16 2.21 15.84
C VAL A 5 -8.94 3.50 16.07
N LYS A 6 -8.69 4.18 17.19
CA LYS A 6 -9.35 5.45 17.53
C LYS A 6 -8.76 6.62 16.74
N SER A 7 -7.48 6.54 16.41
CA SER A 7 -6.75 7.54 15.63
C SER A 7 -5.51 6.94 14.98
N VAL A 8 -5.02 7.57 13.93
CA VAL A 8 -3.73 7.29 13.30
C VAL A 8 -2.92 8.58 13.17
N ASN A 9 -1.60 8.48 13.25
CA ASN A 9 -0.69 9.59 12.97
C ASN A 9 -0.09 9.40 11.58
N VAL A 10 -0.39 10.30 10.65
CA VAL A 10 0.14 10.29 9.29
C VAL A 10 1.33 11.23 9.22
N ALA A 11 2.51 10.71 8.89
CA ALA A 11 3.76 11.46 8.83
C ALA A 11 4.52 11.11 7.53
N PRO A 12 4.35 11.90 6.45
CA PRO A 12 5.03 11.65 5.19
C PRO A 12 6.55 11.73 5.33
N ALA A 13 7.25 10.88 4.58
CA ALA A 13 8.71 10.82 4.54
C ALA A 13 9.38 10.69 5.92
N ARG A 14 8.72 10.02 6.86
CA ARG A 14 9.30 9.78 8.19
C ARG A 14 10.61 9.00 8.06
N SER A 15 11.63 9.42 8.82
CA SER A 15 12.91 8.69 8.95
C SER A 15 13.35 8.75 10.41
N GLY A 16 13.24 7.65 11.12
CA GLY A 16 13.46 7.60 12.57
C GLY A 16 12.51 8.53 13.32
N SER A 17 13.07 9.48 14.07
CA SER A 17 12.33 10.55 14.75
C SER A 17 11.98 11.74 13.84
N SER A 18 12.66 11.88 12.70
CA SER A 18 12.46 13.00 11.77
C SER A 18 11.13 12.88 11.03
N LYS A 19 10.40 13.99 10.96
CA LYS A 19 9.14 14.16 10.22
C LYS A 19 9.22 15.46 9.41
N PRO A 20 9.95 15.46 8.29
CA PRO A 20 10.32 16.70 7.56
C PRO A 20 9.13 17.53 7.08
N TYR A 21 7.99 16.88 6.86
CA TYR A 21 6.74 17.54 6.45
C TYR A 21 5.71 17.65 7.59
N GLY A 22 6.15 17.38 8.84
CA GLY A 22 5.25 17.32 9.97
C GLY A 22 4.45 16.03 10.03
N SER A 23 3.38 16.03 10.78
CA SER A 23 2.43 14.91 10.86
C SER A 23 1.04 15.40 11.23
N GLU A 24 0.04 14.60 10.90
CA GLU A 24 -1.35 14.84 11.25
C GLU A 24 -1.93 13.66 12.03
N ASN A 25 -2.60 13.94 13.13
CA ASN A 25 -3.42 12.97 13.85
C ASN A 25 -4.83 12.98 13.24
N VAL A 26 -5.24 11.83 12.74
CA VAL A 26 -6.55 11.62 12.11
C VAL A 26 -7.41 10.75 13.00
N SER A 27 -8.62 11.23 13.33
CA SER A 27 -9.59 10.45 14.11
C SER A 27 -10.30 9.39 13.29
N ALA A 28 -10.88 8.40 13.93
CA ALA A 28 -11.64 7.34 13.27
C ALA A 28 -12.78 7.88 12.38
N SER A 29 -13.37 9.05 12.71
CA SER A 29 -14.43 9.69 11.91
C SER A 29 -13.97 10.17 10.52
N SER A 30 -12.67 10.29 10.29
CA SER A 30 -12.06 10.64 9.00
C SER A 30 -11.45 9.43 8.28
N MET A 31 -11.81 8.23 8.70
CA MET A 31 -11.35 6.96 8.11
C MET A 31 -12.55 6.20 7.57
N THR A 32 -12.42 5.73 6.33
CA THR A 32 -13.39 4.82 5.72
C THR A 32 -12.73 3.47 5.53
N VAL A 33 -13.34 2.44 6.09
CA VAL A 33 -12.90 1.04 5.96
C VAL A 33 -13.94 0.29 5.13
N SER A 34 -13.50 -0.64 4.29
CA SER A 34 -14.40 -1.48 3.52
C SER A 34 -15.38 -2.24 4.42
N SER A 35 -16.68 -2.05 4.21
CA SER A 35 -17.71 -2.81 4.91
C SER A 35 -17.65 -4.30 4.58
N SER A 36 -17.25 -4.64 3.37
CA SER A 36 -17.03 -6.02 2.94
C SER A 36 -15.86 -6.68 3.69
N TYR A 37 -14.77 -5.93 3.97
CA TYR A 37 -13.68 -6.41 4.81
C TYR A 37 -14.17 -6.68 6.24
N LEU A 38 -14.96 -5.78 6.80
CA LEU A 38 -15.55 -5.95 8.12
C LEU A 38 -16.46 -7.19 8.20
N ALA A 39 -17.11 -7.54 7.09
CA ALA A 39 -17.91 -8.75 6.91
C ALA A 39 -17.06 -10.02 6.62
N GLY A 40 -15.71 -9.92 6.67
CA GLY A 40 -14.80 -11.06 6.53
C GLY A 40 -14.24 -11.30 5.13
N LYS A 41 -14.52 -10.42 4.15
CA LYS A 41 -13.97 -10.55 2.78
C LYS A 41 -12.54 -10.00 2.73
N SER A 42 -11.55 -10.86 2.81
CA SER A 42 -10.13 -10.48 2.80
C SER A 42 -9.66 -9.81 1.51
N SER A 43 -10.39 -9.98 0.41
CA SER A 43 -10.13 -9.30 -0.88
C SER A 43 -10.52 -7.83 -0.90
N GLU A 44 -11.09 -7.32 0.17
CA GLU A 44 -11.53 -5.93 0.33
C GLU A 44 -10.82 -5.25 1.52
N ASP A 45 -9.60 -5.70 1.86
CA ASP A 45 -8.78 -5.18 2.96
C ASP A 45 -8.11 -3.86 2.57
N TRP A 46 -8.90 -2.79 2.59
CA TRP A 46 -8.46 -1.44 2.31
C TRP A 46 -9.13 -0.42 3.23
N ALA A 47 -8.47 0.71 3.40
CA ALA A 47 -9.02 1.88 4.09
C ALA A 47 -8.62 3.17 3.38
N ILE A 48 -9.45 4.19 3.50
CA ILE A 48 -9.17 5.56 3.06
C ILE A 48 -9.10 6.45 4.30
N ILE A 49 -8.03 7.23 4.41
CA ILE A 49 -7.82 8.18 5.49
C ILE A 49 -7.87 9.58 4.88
N THR A 50 -8.88 10.37 5.27
CA THR A 50 -9.02 11.75 4.81
C THR A 50 -8.27 12.70 5.73
N LEU A 51 -7.27 13.40 5.19
CA LEU A 51 -6.48 14.39 5.92
C LEU A 51 -7.19 15.74 5.94
N LYS A 52 -7.08 16.47 7.05
CA LYS A 52 -7.56 17.86 7.14
C LYS A 52 -6.60 18.83 6.48
N ASN A 53 -5.29 18.56 6.62
CA ASN A 53 -4.24 19.38 6.04
C ASN A 53 -3.84 18.82 4.68
N ASN A 54 -3.64 19.70 3.71
CA ASN A 54 -3.16 19.29 2.39
C ASN A 54 -1.65 18.99 2.44
N LEU A 55 -1.27 17.87 3.05
CA LEU A 55 0.13 17.42 3.08
C LEU A 55 0.65 17.14 1.67
N GLY A 56 -0.20 16.69 0.76
CA GLY A 56 0.15 16.41 -0.63
C GLY A 56 0.69 17.64 -1.38
N SER A 57 0.27 18.84 -1.02
CA SER A 57 0.83 20.09 -1.64
C SER A 57 2.32 20.27 -1.35
N LYS A 58 2.82 19.68 -0.26
CA LYS A 58 4.23 19.74 0.15
C LYS A 58 5.04 18.54 -0.33
N THR A 59 4.42 17.39 -0.44
CA THR A 59 5.11 16.12 -0.71
C THR A 59 4.89 15.62 -2.14
N GLY A 60 3.94 16.18 -2.88
CA GLY A 60 3.37 15.52 -4.03
C GLY A 60 2.46 14.35 -3.60
N TRP A 61 1.94 13.64 -4.55
CA TRP A 61 1.11 12.44 -4.36
C TRP A 61 1.40 11.40 -5.43
N LEU A 62 1.11 10.16 -5.10
CA LEU A 62 1.14 9.05 -6.04
C LEU A 62 -0.26 8.90 -6.64
N GLY A 63 -0.37 8.91 -7.98
CA GLY A 63 -1.61 8.61 -8.66
C GLY A 63 -2.03 7.16 -8.46
N LEU A 64 -3.32 6.86 -8.61
CA LEU A 64 -3.82 5.50 -8.71
C LEU A 64 -4.05 5.13 -10.17
N HIS A 65 -3.88 3.85 -10.49
CA HIS A 65 -4.21 3.32 -11.81
C HIS A 65 -4.96 2.00 -11.68
N TRP A 66 -5.94 1.80 -12.55
CA TRP A 66 -6.62 0.53 -12.74
C TRP A 66 -6.69 0.19 -14.22
N GLN A 67 -6.76 -1.07 -14.52
CA GLN A 67 -7.04 -1.57 -15.88
C GLN A 67 -7.83 -2.87 -15.81
N SER A 68 -8.66 -3.13 -16.83
CA SER A 68 -9.43 -4.37 -16.92
C SER A 68 -8.56 -5.58 -17.30
N ASN A 69 -7.57 -5.33 -18.16
CA ASN A 69 -6.65 -6.36 -18.63
C ASN A 69 -5.61 -6.72 -17.57
N ASN A 70 -4.92 -7.81 -17.77
CA ASN A 70 -3.80 -8.21 -16.94
C ASN A 70 -2.63 -7.22 -17.08
N TYR A 71 -1.93 -6.98 -15.98
CA TYR A 71 -0.63 -6.31 -15.99
C TYR A 71 0.41 -7.24 -16.63
N SER A 72 1.38 -6.66 -17.33
CA SER A 72 2.44 -7.44 -17.97
C SER A 72 3.34 -8.10 -16.92
N SER A 73 3.64 -9.39 -17.11
CA SER A 73 4.58 -10.11 -16.25
C SER A 73 6.05 -9.71 -16.51
N SER A 74 6.34 -9.00 -17.58
CA SER A 74 7.68 -8.46 -17.87
C SER A 74 7.89 -7.06 -17.30
N GLN A 75 6.81 -6.38 -16.88
CA GLN A 75 6.90 -5.05 -16.31
C GLN A 75 7.47 -5.09 -14.90
N LEU A 76 8.48 -4.26 -14.64
CA LEU A 76 9.05 -4.08 -13.33
C LEU A 76 8.10 -3.27 -12.44
N VAL A 77 7.80 -3.80 -11.27
CA VAL A 77 6.99 -3.14 -10.24
C VAL A 77 7.82 -2.87 -8.99
N TYR A 78 7.40 -1.90 -8.22
CA TYR A 78 8.10 -1.45 -7.01
C TYR A 78 7.16 -1.48 -5.81
N ALA A 79 7.62 -2.08 -4.74
CA ALA A 79 6.96 -2.08 -3.44
C ALA A 79 7.61 -1.02 -2.55
N TYR A 80 6.81 -0.18 -1.92
CA TYR A 80 7.29 0.80 -0.93
C TYR A 80 6.61 0.58 0.40
N GLY A 81 7.36 0.73 1.49
CA GLY A 81 6.80 0.58 2.83
C GLY A 81 7.78 0.96 3.94
N TYR A 82 7.32 0.82 5.17
CA TYR A 82 8.08 1.10 6.38
C TYR A 82 8.23 -0.19 7.19
N PRO A 83 9.18 -1.06 6.83
CA PRO A 83 9.36 -2.33 7.51
C PRO A 83 9.70 -2.11 8.99
N SER A 84 9.27 -3.03 9.84
CA SER A 84 9.68 -3.05 11.24
C SER A 84 11.14 -3.45 11.38
N GLN A 85 11.59 -4.40 10.54
CA GLN A 85 12.94 -4.93 10.52
C GLN A 85 13.42 -5.16 9.08
N ILE A 86 14.73 -5.07 8.89
CA ILE A 86 15.44 -5.48 7.67
C ILE A 86 16.58 -6.38 8.11
N ASN A 87 16.61 -7.64 7.66
CA ASN A 87 17.63 -8.64 8.03
C ASN A 87 17.79 -8.74 9.57
N GLY A 88 16.68 -8.75 10.31
CA GLY A 88 16.68 -8.82 11.76
C GLY A 88 17.06 -7.52 12.50
N VAL A 89 17.37 -6.45 11.76
CA VAL A 89 17.70 -5.14 12.34
C VAL A 89 16.49 -4.21 12.29
N ASP A 90 16.21 -3.51 13.39
CA ASP A 90 15.14 -2.51 13.49
C ASP A 90 15.34 -1.41 12.42
N ALA A 91 14.36 -1.27 11.51
CA ALA A 91 14.42 -0.32 10.40
C ALA A 91 14.16 1.14 10.83
N LYS A 92 13.81 1.39 12.09
CA LYS A 92 13.67 2.75 12.68
C LYS A 92 12.77 3.68 11.87
N TYR A 93 11.65 3.15 11.34
CA TYR A 93 10.74 3.92 10.48
C TYR A 93 11.40 4.52 9.23
N LYS A 94 12.33 3.82 8.63
CA LYS A 94 12.89 4.20 7.33
C LYS A 94 12.07 3.60 6.21
N MET A 95 11.73 4.41 5.21
CA MET A 95 11.07 3.91 4.01
C MET A 95 12.04 3.03 3.21
N CYS A 96 11.55 1.88 2.81
CA CYS A 96 12.29 0.92 1.99
C CYS A 96 11.57 0.64 0.69
N LYS A 97 12.34 0.19 -0.29
CA LYS A 97 11.86 -0.20 -1.60
C LYS A 97 12.34 -1.62 -1.92
N SER A 98 11.44 -2.43 -2.44
CA SER A 98 11.74 -3.68 -3.13
C SER A 98 11.22 -3.61 -4.56
N SER A 99 11.71 -4.46 -5.46
CA SER A 99 11.25 -4.52 -6.84
C SER A 99 11.16 -5.95 -7.31
N GLY A 100 10.30 -6.19 -8.28
CA GLY A 100 10.08 -7.51 -8.87
C GLY A 100 9.06 -7.45 -9.99
N HIS A 101 8.51 -8.60 -10.33
CA HIS A 101 7.58 -8.77 -11.43
C HIS A 101 6.31 -9.47 -10.96
N ILE A 102 5.19 -9.16 -11.60
CA ILE A 102 3.93 -9.86 -11.35
C ILE A 102 4.02 -11.26 -11.95
N LYS A 103 3.85 -12.29 -11.12
CA LYS A 103 3.91 -13.71 -11.51
C LYS A 103 2.53 -14.35 -11.62
N SER A 104 1.57 -13.85 -10.84
CA SER A 104 0.20 -14.33 -10.85
C SER A 104 -0.75 -13.19 -10.50
N GLN A 105 -1.94 -13.20 -11.08
CA GLN A 105 -2.93 -12.17 -10.82
C GLN A 105 -4.35 -12.69 -10.99
N THR A 106 -5.26 -12.06 -10.28
CA THR A 106 -6.70 -12.26 -10.38
C THR A 106 -7.39 -10.90 -10.55
N SER A 107 -8.70 -10.88 -10.61
CA SER A 107 -9.46 -9.60 -10.59
C SER A 107 -9.25 -8.80 -9.29
N LYS A 108 -8.77 -9.42 -8.20
CA LYS A 108 -8.64 -8.82 -6.87
C LYS A 108 -7.22 -8.76 -6.32
N TYR A 109 -6.30 -9.58 -6.85
CA TYR A 109 -4.95 -9.71 -6.30
C TYR A 109 -3.89 -9.66 -7.38
N LEU A 110 -2.75 -9.07 -7.03
CA LEU A 110 -1.48 -9.14 -7.73
C LEU A 110 -0.48 -9.87 -6.85
N LYS A 111 0.21 -10.88 -7.37
CA LYS A 111 1.24 -11.64 -6.67
C LYS A 111 2.52 -11.66 -7.48
N GLY A 112 3.65 -11.54 -6.82
CA GLY A 112 4.94 -11.47 -7.52
C GLY A 112 6.14 -11.75 -6.65
N ASP A 113 7.33 -11.57 -7.22
CA ASP A 113 8.62 -11.93 -6.64
C ASP A 113 9.38 -10.76 -5.97
N TRP A 114 8.67 -9.67 -5.64
CA TRP A 114 9.25 -8.61 -4.81
C TRP A 114 9.26 -9.03 -3.33
N ASP A 115 10.30 -8.67 -2.61
CA ASP A 115 10.45 -9.00 -1.19
C ASP A 115 9.69 -8.02 -0.30
N LEU A 116 8.95 -8.55 0.65
CA LEU A 116 8.26 -7.78 1.68
C LEU A 116 8.51 -8.36 3.07
N THR A 117 8.43 -7.52 4.07
CA THR A 117 8.44 -7.90 5.49
C THR A 117 7.34 -7.11 6.22
N GLY A 118 7.06 -7.48 7.46
CA GLY A 118 6.08 -6.79 8.29
C GLY A 118 6.32 -5.28 8.33
N GLY A 119 5.27 -4.48 8.05
CA GLY A 119 5.32 -3.03 7.93
C GLY A 119 5.19 -2.50 6.50
N PHE A 120 5.29 -3.35 5.47
CA PHE A 120 4.90 -2.94 4.11
C PHE A 120 3.39 -2.93 3.89
N SER A 121 2.62 -3.62 4.73
CA SER A 121 1.15 -3.66 4.65
C SER A 121 0.54 -2.26 4.60
N GLY A 122 -0.36 -2.03 3.64
CA GLY A 122 -0.96 -0.73 3.34
C GLY A 122 -0.11 0.15 2.42
N GLY A 123 1.16 -0.19 2.18
CA GLY A 123 2.02 0.51 1.23
C GLY A 123 1.65 0.23 -0.23
N PRO A 124 2.08 1.07 -1.19
CA PRO A 124 1.74 0.93 -2.59
C PRO A 124 2.60 -0.11 -3.31
N LEU A 125 1.97 -0.89 -4.20
CA LEU A 125 2.65 -1.52 -5.33
C LEU A 125 2.57 -0.56 -6.52
N VAL A 126 3.71 -0.19 -7.07
CA VAL A 126 3.86 0.91 -8.03
C VAL A 126 4.40 0.40 -9.35
N GLU A 127 3.86 0.92 -10.45
CA GLU A 127 4.31 0.67 -11.82
C GLU A 127 4.61 2.00 -12.52
N TYR A 128 5.55 2.00 -13.45
CA TYR A 128 5.76 3.12 -14.35
C TYR A 128 4.93 2.94 -15.62
N ILE A 129 4.05 3.88 -15.91
CA ILE A 129 3.23 3.91 -17.10
C ILE A 129 3.64 5.11 -17.96
N SER A 130 3.99 4.85 -19.23
CA SER A 130 4.36 5.90 -20.18
C SER A 130 3.24 6.96 -20.30
N GLY A 131 3.60 8.22 -20.15
CA GLY A 131 2.66 9.33 -20.18
C GLY A 131 2.01 9.65 -18.81
N SER A 132 1.97 8.71 -17.88
CA SER A 132 1.39 8.91 -16.52
C SER A 132 2.45 8.95 -15.42
N GLY A 133 3.65 8.41 -15.67
CA GLY A 133 4.69 8.30 -14.66
C GLY A 133 4.46 7.12 -13.71
N TYR A 134 4.94 7.25 -12.47
CA TYR A 134 4.76 6.24 -11.45
C TYR A 134 3.37 6.34 -10.82
N VAL A 135 2.62 5.23 -10.80
CA VAL A 135 1.26 5.13 -10.27
C VAL A 135 1.11 3.88 -9.40
N ALA A 136 0.27 3.95 -8.38
CA ALA A 136 -0.06 2.78 -7.59
C ALA A 136 -1.10 1.92 -8.31
N ILE A 137 -0.81 0.62 -8.42
CA ILE A 137 -1.67 -0.40 -9.03
C ILE A 137 -2.19 -1.40 -8.01
N GLY A 138 -1.66 -1.36 -6.78
CA GLY A 138 -2.04 -2.26 -5.70
C GLY A 138 -1.69 -1.71 -4.32
N ILE A 139 -2.25 -2.33 -3.29
CA ILE A 139 -2.01 -2.06 -1.87
C ILE A 139 -1.46 -3.35 -1.24
N HIS A 140 -0.28 -3.28 -0.64
CA HIS A 140 0.34 -4.47 -0.02
C HIS A 140 -0.50 -4.99 1.14
N LYS A 141 -0.67 -6.30 1.15
CA LYS A 141 -1.43 -7.01 2.17
C LYS A 141 -0.63 -8.17 2.76
N ASP A 142 -0.17 -9.08 1.91
CA ASP A 142 0.51 -10.31 2.32
C ASP A 142 2.01 -10.19 2.02
N GLY A 143 2.85 -10.48 2.99
CA GLY A 143 4.30 -10.51 2.84
C GLY A 143 4.87 -11.90 3.08
N SER A 144 5.97 -12.24 2.42
CA SER A 144 6.82 -13.33 2.87
C SER A 144 7.57 -12.88 4.12
N THR A 145 7.60 -13.70 5.15
CA THR A 145 8.49 -13.44 6.29
C THR A 145 9.92 -13.74 5.89
N VAL A 146 10.83 -12.83 6.21
CA VAL A 146 12.26 -12.88 5.83
C VAL A 146 13.05 -13.97 6.60
N ASP A 147 12.40 -14.74 7.44
CA ASP A 147 13.09 -15.77 8.21
C ASP A 147 13.43 -17.05 7.41
N GLY A 148 13.19 -17.05 6.11
CA GLY A 148 13.59 -18.12 5.19
C GLY A 148 12.91 -19.46 5.44
N SER A 149 12.09 -19.58 6.48
CA SER A 149 11.61 -20.88 6.95
C SER A 149 10.20 -21.23 6.50
N GLN A 150 9.38 -20.29 6.09
CA GLN A 150 7.97 -20.59 5.86
C GLN A 150 7.41 -20.44 4.45
N TYR A 151 8.06 -19.72 3.53
CA TYR A 151 7.50 -19.52 2.19
C TYR A 151 8.54 -19.57 1.06
N PRO A 152 9.23 -20.68 0.83
CA PRO A 152 10.16 -20.78 -0.30
C PRO A 152 9.46 -20.75 -1.67
N THR A 153 8.12 -20.74 -1.71
CA THR A 153 7.32 -20.78 -2.94
C THR A 153 6.20 -19.75 -2.98
N SER A 154 6.01 -18.94 -1.94
CA SER A 154 4.90 -18.00 -1.90
C SER A 154 5.32 -16.63 -2.39
N TYR A 155 4.65 -16.20 -3.44
CA TYR A 155 4.71 -14.84 -3.93
C TYR A 155 4.11 -13.88 -2.89
N THR A 156 4.72 -12.72 -2.77
CA THR A 156 4.13 -11.61 -2.01
C THR A 156 2.89 -11.08 -2.71
N GLY A 157 1.92 -10.59 -1.95
CA GLY A 157 0.61 -10.21 -2.45
C GLY A 157 0.26 -8.74 -2.22
N ALA A 158 -0.44 -8.17 -3.20
CA ALA A 158 -1.09 -6.86 -3.08
C ALA A 158 -2.55 -6.98 -3.52
N LEU A 159 -3.45 -6.24 -2.87
CA LEU A 159 -4.79 -6.00 -3.40
C LEU A 159 -4.66 -5.20 -4.67
N ARG A 160 -5.29 -5.67 -5.73
CA ARG A 160 -5.34 -4.96 -7.01
C ARG A 160 -6.25 -3.74 -6.90
N ILE A 161 -5.82 -2.59 -7.40
CA ILE A 161 -6.71 -1.44 -7.56
C ILE A 161 -7.69 -1.76 -8.68
N THR A 162 -8.96 -1.96 -8.28
CA THR A 162 -10.07 -2.24 -9.19
C THR A 162 -10.71 -0.93 -9.64
N GLN A 163 -11.51 -0.99 -10.70
CA GLN A 163 -12.29 0.16 -11.16
C GLN A 163 -13.16 0.75 -10.03
N SER A 164 -13.84 -0.12 -9.28
CA SER A 164 -14.69 0.32 -8.16
C SER A 164 -13.92 1.04 -7.07
N LEU A 165 -12.72 0.53 -6.70
CA LEU A 165 -11.87 1.18 -5.70
C LEU A 165 -11.30 2.51 -6.23
N TYR A 166 -10.91 2.55 -7.49
CA TYR A 166 -10.44 3.77 -8.15
C TYR A 166 -11.54 4.86 -8.17
N THR A 167 -12.75 4.51 -8.61
CA THR A 167 -13.90 5.44 -8.64
C THR A 167 -14.25 5.93 -7.24
N LEU A 168 -14.25 5.04 -6.25
CA LEU A 168 -14.47 5.42 -4.85
C LEU A 168 -13.40 6.41 -4.38
N PHE A 169 -12.14 6.17 -4.69
CA PHE A 169 -11.04 7.07 -4.31
C PHE A 169 -11.23 8.48 -4.92
N LEU A 170 -11.62 8.55 -6.21
CA LEU A 170 -11.88 9.84 -6.86
C LEU A 170 -12.99 10.63 -6.15
N SER A 171 -14.04 9.96 -5.68
CA SER A 171 -15.13 10.62 -4.93
C SER A 171 -14.66 11.25 -3.61
N TYR A 172 -13.60 10.71 -2.98
CA TYR A 172 -12.98 11.31 -1.79
C TYR A 172 -12.05 12.49 -2.13
N ARG A 173 -11.57 12.58 -3.36
CA ARG A 173 -10.78 13.73 -3.84
C ARG A 173 -11.65 14.90 -4.29
N GLY A 174 -12.95 14.72 -4.45
CA GLY A 174 -13.87 15.71 -4.99
C GLY A 174 -13.79 15.84 -6.52
N GLU A 175 -13.41 14.77 -7.21
CA GLU A 175 -13.33 14.65 -8.67
C GLU A 175 -14.43 13.74 -9.21
#